data_7d88d7db29821c70f3fc4d080640df81
#
_entry.id   7d88d7db29821c70f3fc4d080640df81
#
_cell.length_a   1.000
_cell.length_b   1.000
_cell.length_c   1.000
_cell.angle_alpha   90.00
_cell.angle_beta   90.00
_cell.angle_gamma   90.00
#
_symmetry.space_group_name_H-M   'P 1'
#
loop_
_entity.id
_entity.type
_entity.pdbx_description
1 polymer ?
#
loop_
_entity_poly.entity_id
_entity_poly.type
_entity_poly.pdbx_seq_one_letter_code
_entity_poly.pdbx_strand_id
1 'polypeptide(L)'
;MQILEHGQEQEQTLLFFPCTAEPVWAFTDTIALLSQKWHVFQVVFDGHQPEYPGDFTSVEQTVDEVTAYLKNHGVVRLDAAYGCSLGGACLTRFLALVEIPVDRAIIDGGITPYQLPYPVRKLILARDILSFKLVANSRKILEAAFPP
;
A
#
# COMPACT_ATOMS: atom_id res chain seq x y z
N MET A 1 -7.12 1.18 8.97
CA MET A 1 -6.69 0.29 7.88
C MET A 1 -7.58 -0.96 7.85
N GLN A 2 -7.77 -1.57 6.69
CA GLN A 2 -8.41 -2.88 6.55
C GLN A 2 -7.51 -3.86 5.81
N ILE A 3 -7.73 -5.13 6.01
CA ILE A 3 -7.16 -6.21 5.23
C ILE A 3 -8.31 -7.05 4.68
N LEU A 4 -8.34 -7.22 3.36
CA LEU A 4 -9.27 -8.11 2.68
C LEU A 4 -8.56 -9.44 2.43
N GLU A 5 -9.23 -10.54 2.77
CA GLU A 5 -8.70 -11.88 2.58
C GLU A 5 -9.37 -12.57 1.41
N HIS A 6 -8.56 -13.21 0.55
CA HIS A 6 -9.02 -13.92 -0.63
C HIS A 6 -8.30 -15.27 -0.72
N GLY A 7 -8.98 -16.32 -1.18
CA GLY A 7 -8.38 -17.64 -1.30
C GLY A 7 -7.98 -18.26 0.04
N GLN A 8 -8.81 -18.09 1.08
CA GLN A 8 -8.53 -18.57 2.44
C GLN A 8 -8.34 -20.09 2.55
N GLU A 9 -8.77 -20.84 1.55
CA GLU A 9 -8.57 -22.27 1.43
C GLU A 9 -7.16 -22.68 0.97
N GLN A 10 -6.34 -21.72 0.54
CA GLN A 10 -5.00 -21.96 0.03
C GLN A 10 -3.98 -22.03 1.17
N GLU A 11 -2.99 -22.92 1.03
CA GLU A 11 -1.93 -23.11 2.02
C GLU A 11 -0.84 -22.03 1.92
N GLN A 12 -0.55 -21.53 0.70
CA GLN A 12 0.46 -20.51 0.47
C GLN A 12 -0.08 -19.11 0.75
N THR A 13 0.69 -18.30 1.44
CA THR A 13 0.29 -16.96 1.90
C THR A 13 0.98 -15.85 1.14
N LEU A 14 0.22 -14.82 0.75
CA LEU A 14 0.72 -13.63 0.06
C LEU A 14 0.21 -12.35 0.74
N LEU A 15 1.12 -11.51 1.21
CA LEU A 15 0.81 -10.15 1.64
C LEU A 15 0.90 -9.20 0.45
N PHE A 16 -0.16 -8.42 0.21
CA PHE A 16 -0.25 -7.50 -0.93
C PHE A 16 -0.47 -6.06 -0.47
N PHE A 17 0.54 -5.21 -0.67
CA PHE A 17 0.45 -3.76 -0.46
C PHE A 17 0.25 -3.04 -1.79
N PRO A 18 -0.90 -2.37 -2.02
CA PRO A 18 -1.20 -1.66 -3.27
C PRO A 18 -0.42 -0.35 -3.41
N CYS A 19 -0.58 0.31 -4.56
CA CYS A 19 -0.09 1.65 -4.79
C CYS A 19 -0.91 2.73 -4.05
N THR A 20 -0.39 3.96 -4.04
CA THR A 20 -1.12 5.12 -3.53
C THR A 20 -2.33 5.42 -4.40
N ALA A 21 -3.46 5.74 -3.77
CA ALA A 21 -4.70 6.20 -4.41
C ALA A 21 -5.31 5.21 -5.43
N GLU A 22 -4.90 3.96 -5.40
CA GLU A 22 -5.53 2.92 -6.22
C GLU A 22 -6.68 2.27 -5.46
N PRO A 23 -7.88 2.24 -6.05
CA PRO A 23 -9.04 1.60 -5.44
C PRO A 23 -8.92 0.08 -5.47
N VAL A 24 -9.59 -0.61 -4.54
CA VAL A 24 -9.59 -2.08 -4.44
C VAL A 24 -9.98 -2.76 -5.76
N TRP A 25 -10.94 -2.19 -6.49
CA TRP A 25 -11.41 -2.74 -7.75
C TRP A 25 -10.35 -2.75 -8.85
N ALA A 26 -9.33 -1.89 -8.79
CA ALA A 26 -8.23 -1.87 -9.77
C ALA A 26 -7.42 -3.19 -9.77
N PHE A 27 -7.45 -3.92 -8.66
CA PHE A 27 -6.75 -5.19 -8.50
C PHE A 27 -7.67 -6.41 -8.58
N THR A 28 -8.96 -6.25 -8.89
CA THR A 28 -9.94 -7.35 -8.86
C THR A 28 -9.48 -8.57 -9.67
N ASP A 29 -9.07 -8.37 -10.91
CA ASP A 29 -8.63 -9.47 -11.77
C ASP A 29 -7.31 -10.08 -11.30
N THR A 30 -6.37 -9.25 -10.85
CA THR A 30 -5.09 -9.69 -10.30
C THR A 30 -5.30 -10.52 -9.05
N ILE A 31 -6.10 -10.05 -8.11
CA ILE A 31 -6.42 -10.76 -6.87
C ILE A 31 -7.17 -12.05 -7.16
N ALA A 32 -8.11 -12.05 -8.11
CA ALA A 32 -8.84 -13.25 -8.51
C ALA A 32 -7.91 -14.33 -9.09
N LEU A 33 -6.87 -13.95 -9.83
CA LEU A 33 -5.86 -14.88 -10.33
C LEU A 33 -4.94 -15.38 -9.21
N LEU A 34 -4.49 -14.49 -8.35
CA LEU A 34 -3.61 -14.85 -7.23
C LEU A 34 -4.32 -15.76 -6.24
N SER A 35 -5.58 -15.50 -5.91
CA SER A 35 -6.36 -16.27 -4.95
C SER A 35 -6.66 -17.72 -5.37
N GLN A 36 -6.41 -18.07 -6.63
CA GLN A 36 -6.46 -19.46 -7.08
C GLN A 36 -5.33 -20.34 -6.50
N LYS A 37 -4.26 -19.72 -6.03
CA LYS A 37 -3.07 -20.41 -5.51
C LYS A 37 -2.57 -19.89 -4.16
N TRP A 38 -3.04 -18.71 -3.77
CA TRP A 38 -2.55 -17.99 -2.60
C TRP A 38 -3.70 -17.56 -1.69
N HIS A 39 -3.54 -17.72 -0.39
CA HIS A 39 -4.30 -16.96 0.59
C HIS A 39 -3.73 -15.52 0.59
N VAL A 40 -4.45 -14.59 -0.03
CA VAL A 40 -3.99 -13.21 -0.24
C VAL A 40 -4.52 -12.30 0.88
N PHE A 41 -3.62 -11.65 1.59
CA PHE A 41 -3.90 -10.56 2.52
C PHE A 41 -3.73 -9.24 1.78
N GLN A 42 -4.81 -8.71 1.20
CA GLN A 42 -4.79 -7.44 0.48
C GLN A 42 -4.98 -6.28 1.45
N VAL A 43 -3.96 -5.43 1.59
CA VAL A 43 -4.03 -4.23 2.42
C VAL A 43 -4.86 -3.15 1.72
N VAL A 44 -5.74 -2.49 2.48
CA VAL A 44 -6.48 -1.30 2.05
C VAL A 44 -6.05 -0.15 2.94
N PHE A 45 -5.36 0.83 2.36
CA PHE A 45 -4.88 1.99 3.10
C PHE A 45 -6.04 2.91 3.51
N ASP A 46 -5.97 3.45 4.72
CA ASP A 46 -6.92 4.44 5.19
C ASP A 46 -6.95 5.69 4.28
N GLY A 47 -8.13 6.23 4.07
CA GLY A 47 -8.35 7.43 3.26
C GLY A 47 -8.16 7.25 1.75
N HIS A 48 -7.87 6.03 1.29
CA HIS A 48 -7.68 5.76 -0.13
C HIS A 48 -8.97 5.33 -0.84
N GLN A 49 -10.04 5.09 -0.09
CA GLN A 49 -11.34 4.69 -0.63
C GLN A 49 -12.50 5.24 0.18
N PRO A 50 -13.62 5.63 -0.49
CA PRO A 50 -14.81 6.13 0.19
C PRO A 50 -15.42 5.13 1.18
N GLU A 51 -15.35 3.82 0.86
CA GLU A 51 -15.92 2.74 1.68
C GLU A 51 -15.10 2.48 2.95
N TYR A 52 -13.83 2.90 2.96
CA TYR A 52 -12.89 2.74 4.06
C TYR A 52 -12.34 4.10 4.49
N PRO A 53 -13.20 4.94 5.11
CA PRO A 53 -12.80 6.26 5.57
C PRO A 53 -11.79 6.11 6.70
N GLY A 54 -10.82 6.98 6.70
CA GLY A 54 -9.76 7.06 7.70
C GLY A 54 -8.68 7.99 7.20
N ASP A 55 -7.70 8.26 8.05
CA ASP A 55 -6.56 9.09 7.70
C ASP A 55 -5.29 8.21 7.63
N PHE A 56 -4.67 8.17 6.46
CA PHE A 56 -3.34 7.58 6.34
C PHE A 56 -2.34 8.44 7.13
N THR A 57 -1.83 7.90 8.21
CA THR A 57 -0.97 8.64 9.14
C THR A 57 0.51 8.48 8.80
N SER A 58 0.97 7.24 8.68
CA SER A 58 2.36 6.93 8.32
C SER A 58 2.54 5.49 7.86
N VAL A 59 3.67 5.24 7.20
CA VAL A 59 4.11 3.89 6.82
C VAL A 59 4.31 3.02 8.06
N GLU A 60 4.89 3.59 9.12
CA GLU A 60 5.17 2.89 10.37
C GLU A 60 3.89 2.36 11.00
N GLN A 61 2.88 3.22 11.18
CA GLN A 61 1.60 2.82 11.78
C GLN A 61 0.91 1.75 10.92
N THR A 62 0.88 1.93 9.61
CA THR A 62 0.28 0.94 8.69
C THR A 62 0.96 -0.43 8.85
N VAL A 63 2.28 -0.46 8.92
CA VAL A 63 3.03 -1.71 9.05
C VAL A 63 2.80 -2.35 10.43
N ASP A 64 2.74 -1.56 11.49
CA ASP A 64 2.45 -2.05 12.84
C ASP A 64 1.05 -2.68 12.89
N GLU A 65 0.03 -2.03 12.28
CA GLU A 65 -1.33 -2.55 12.19
C GLU A 65 -1.42 -3.84 11.35
N VAL A 66 -0.73 -3.90 10.19
CA VAL A 66 -0.65 -5.11 9.36
C VAL A 66 0.00 -6.26 10.14
N THR A 67 1.12 -5.98 10.81
CA THR A 67 1.83 -6.97 11.60
C THR A 67 0.97 -7.52 12.73
N ALA A 68 0.26 -6.63 13.44
CA ALA A 68 -0.66 -7.03 14.50
C ALA A 68 -1.82 -7.88 13.97
N TYR A 69 -2.41 -7.48 12.83
CA TYR A 69 -3.46 -8.25 12.18
C TYR A 69 -3.02 -9.67 11.84
N LEU A 70 -1.89 -9.80 11.13
CA LEU A 70 -1.35 -11.10 10.73
C LEU A 70 -1.07 -12.01 11.94
N LYS A 71 -0.45 -11.47 12.99
CA LYS A 71 -0.20 -12.22 14.24
C LYS A 71 -1.49 -12.68 14.90
N ASN A 72 -2.51 -11.82 14.96
CA ASN A 72 -3.81 -12.16 15.57
C ASN A 72 -4.56 -13.23 14.76
N HIS A 73 -4.26 -13.38 13.47
CA HIS A 73 -4.80 -14.43 12.59
C HIS A 73 -3.87 -15.66 12.50
N GLY A 74 -2.88 -15.76 13.38
CA GLY A 74 -1.99 -16.93 13.48
C GLY A 74 -0.97 -17.04 12.35
N VAL A 75 -0.76 -15.96 11.56
CA VAL A 75 0.25 -15.95 10.50
C VAL A 75 1.63 -15.76 11.12
N VAL A 76 2.42 -16.83 11.12
CA VAL A 76 3.78 -16.85 11.67
C VAL A 76 4.87 -16.68 10.62
N ARG A 77 4.52 -16.80 9.33
CA ARG A 77 5.39 -16.70 8.17
C ARG A 77 4.56 -16.36 6.94
N LEU A 78 5.15 -15.70 5.96
CA LEU A 78 4.57 -15.43 4.65
C LEU A 78 5.45 -16.08 3.56
N ASP A 79 4.83 -16.80 2.62
CA ASP A 79 5.56 -17.39 1.48
C ASP A 79 5.95 -16.32 0.46
N ALA A 80 5.12 -15.28 0.33
CA ALA A 80 5.44 -14.13 -0.52
C ALA A 80 4.86 -12.82 0.03
N ALA A 81 5.47 -11.70 -0.40
CA ALA A 81 4.93 -10.38 -0.22
C ALA A 81 5.21 -9.51 -1.46
N TYR A 82 4.24 -8.68 -1.82
CA TYR A 82 4.32 -7.71 -2.91
C TYR A 82 4.01 -6.31 -2.38
N GLY A 83 4.74 -5.30 -2.88
CA GLY A 83 4.45 -3.91 -2.57
C GLY A 83 4.85 -2.98 -3.70
N CYS A 84 3.91 -2.14 -4.15
CA CYS A 84 4.11 -1.17 -5.21
C CYS A 84 4.09 0.26 -4.67
N SER A 85 5.01 1.12 -5.12
CA SER A 85 5.09 2.54 -4.76
C SER A 85 5.04 2.76 -3.24
N LEU A 86 3.96 3.35 -2.69
CA LEU A 86 3.73 3.45 -1.24
C LEU A 86 3.71 2.08 -0.57
N GLY A 87 3.08 1.09 -1.20
CA GLY A 87 3.10 -0.30 -0.74
C GLY A 87 4.50 -0.89 -0.70
N GLY A 88 5.38 -0.48 -1.64
CA GLY A 88 6.80 -0.85 -1.61
C GLY A 88 7.54 -0.26 -0.42
N ALA A 89 7.20 0.97 0.00
CA ALA A 89 7.75 1.56 1.24
C ALA A 89 7.27 0.80 2.48
N CYS A 90 5.97 0.45 2.54
CA CYS A 90 5.41 -0.37 3.62
C CYS A 90 6.08 -1.75 3.68
N LEU A 91 6.23 -2.42 2.53
CA LEU A 91 6.89 -3.72 2.46
C LEU A 91 8.36 -3.64 2.91
N THR A 92 9.09 -2.63 2.47
CA THR A 92 10.49 -2.41 2.90
C THR A 92 10.57 -2.27 4.44
N ARG A 93 9.66 -1.50 5.03
CA ARG A 93 9.59 -1.35 6.49
C ARG A 93 9.21 -2.66 7.17
N PHE A 94 8.20 -3.38 6.64
CA PHE A 94 7.75 -4.67 7.15
C PHE A 94 8.90 -5.70 7.20
N LEU A 95 9.66 -5.80 6.11
CA LEU A 95 10.82 -6.69 6.01
C LEU A 95 11.94 -6.29 6.99
N ALA A 96 12.14 -5.00 7.21
CA ALA A 96 13.19 -4.50 8.12
C ALA A 96 12.89 -4.80 9.60
N LEU A 97 11.62 -4.97 10.00
CA LEU A 97 11.25 -5.34 11.37
C LEU A 97 11.52 -6.81 11.69
N VAL A 98 11.54 -7.68 10.68
CA VAL A 98 11.78 -9.15 10.80
C VAL A 98 10.84 -9.85 11.79
N GLU A 99 9.67 -9.27 12.07
CA GLU A 99 8.72 -9.83 13.04
C GLU A 99 7.95 -11.03 12.51
N ILE A 100 7.68 -11.04 11.19
CA ILE A 100 7.08 -12.15 10.45
C ILE A 100 8.01 -12.42 9.25
N PRO A 101 8.67 -13.57 9.20
CA PRO A 101 9.54 -13.94 8.08
C PRO A 101 8.78 -13.99 6.75
N VAL A 102 9.42 -13.53 5.68
CA VAL A 102 8.91 -13.55 4.30
C VAL A 102 9.91 -14.25 3.42
N ASP A 103 9.48 -15.30 2.69
CA ASP A 103 10.39 -16.08 1.86
C ASP A 103 10.79 -15.38 0.57
N ARG A 104 9.83 -14.68 -0.04
CA ARG A 104 10.02 -13.96 -1.31
C ARG A 104 9.33 -12.61 -1.23
N ALA A 105 10.05 -11.56 -1.60
CA ALA A 105 9.48 -10.21 -1.64
C ALA A 105 9.72 -9.59 -3.02
N ILE A 106 8.68 -8.90 -3.52
CA ILE A 106 8.75 -8.10 -4.75
C ILE A 106 8.42 -6.66 -4.36
N ILE A 107 9.40 -5.77 -4.53
CA ILE A 107 9.24 -4.32 -4.32
C ILE A 107 9.24 -3.66 -5.70
N ASP A 108 8.08 -3.19 -6.11
CA ASP A 108 7.86 -2.58 -7.42
C ASP A 108 7.78 -1.06 -7.28
N GLY A 109 8.80 -0.36 -7.79
CA GLY A 109 8.87 1.10 -7.72
C GLY A 109 8.75 1.68 -6.30
N GLY A 110 9.21 0.93 -5.30
CA GLY A 110 9.12 1.33 -3.90
C GLY A 110 9.84 2.63 -3.62
N ILE A 111 9.19 3.51 -2.82
CA ILE A 111 9.80 4.75 -2.37
C ILE A 111 10.87 4.42 -1.34
N THR A 112 12.08 4.95 -1.52
CA THR A 112 13.13 4.77 -0.52
C THR A 112 12.80 5.53 0.77
N PRO A 113 13.12 5.01 1.96
CA PRO A 113 12.90 5.69 3.23
C PRO A 113 13.87 6.88 3.45
N TYR A 114 14.48 7.40 2.37
CA TYR A 114 15.39 8.51 2.47
C TYR A 114 14.66 9.77 2.94
N GLN A 115 15.04 10.24 4.12
CA GLN A 115 14.50 11.48 4.66
C GLN A 115 15.28 12.67 4.13
N LEU A 116 14.62 13.46 3.30
CA LEU A 116 15.15 14.76 2.87
C LEU A 116 15.32 15.69 4.08
N PRO A 117 16.33 16.59 4.07
CA PRO A 117 16.45 17.63 5.08
C PRO A 117 15.14 18.40 5.26
N TYR A 118 14.81 18.71 6.53
CA TYR A 118 13.54 19.32 6.90
C TYR A 118 13.09 20.52 6.02
N PRO A 119 13.95 21.51 5.71
CA PRO A 119 13.53 22.63 4.86
C PRO A 119 13.18 22.21 3.42
N VAL A 120 13.91 21.25 2.87
CA VAL A 120 13.64 20.72 1.51
C VAL A 120 12.31 19.98 1.49
N ARG A 121 12.05 19.15 2.51
CA ARG A 121 10.77 18.43 2.67
C ARG A 121 9.59 19.40 2.75
N LYS A 122 9.70 20.48 3.53
CA LYS A 122 8.64 21.51 3.61
C LYS A 122 8.38 22.19 2.27
N LEU A 123 9.42 22.51 1.52
CA LEU A 123 9.29 23.13 0.21
C LEU A 123 8.59 22.21 -0.79
N ILE A 124 8.98 20.94 -0.85
CA ILE A 124 8.34 19.94 -1.70
C ILE A 124 6.88 19.77 -1.30
N LEU A 125 6.58 19.61 -0.01
CA LEU A 125 5.21 19.47 0.47
C LEU A 125 4.35 20.69 0.11
N ALA A 126 4.86 21.90 0.27
CA ALA A 126 4.14 23.11 -0.09
C ALA A 126 3.86 23.18 -1.60
N ARG A 127 4.85 22.81 -2.44
CA ARG A 127 4.69 22.70 -3.89
C ARG A 127 3.59 21.67 -4.23
N ASP A 128 3.65 20.50 -3.64
CA ASP A 128 2.71 19.41 -3.95
C ASP A 128 1.29 19.77 -3.53
N ILE A 129 1.09 20.32 -2.32
CA ILE A 129 -0.22 20.81 -1.88
C ILE A 129 -0.78 21.86 -2.85
N LEU A 130 0.06 22.81 -3.30
CA LEU A 130 -0.38 23.83 -4.25
C LEU A 130 -0.75 23.19 -5.59
N SER A 131 0.07 22.29 -6.10
CA SER A 131 -0.16 21.59 -7.37
C SER A 131 -1.47 20.79 -7.32
N PHE A 132 -1.68 20.00 -6.27
CA PHE A 132 -2.92 19.25 -6.09
C PHE A 132 -4.16 20.15 -5.99
N LYS A 133 -4.07 21.28 -5.27
CA LYS A 133 -5.16 22.26 -5.21
C LYS A 133 -5.48 22.86 -6.57
N LEU A 134 -4.46 23.17 -7.38
CA LEU A 134 -4.67 23.70 -8.72
C LEU A 134 -5.32 22.67 -9.64
N VAL A 135 -4.83 21.44 -9.62
CA VAL A 135 -5.40 20.34 -10.42
C VAL A 135 -6.83 20.02 -9.98
N ALA A 136 -7.09 19.88 -8.68
CA ALA A 136 -8.40 19.56 -8.15
C ALA A 136 -9.47 20.63 -8.45
N ASN A 137 -9.07 21.89 -8.56
CA ASN A 137 -9.99 23.01 -8.82
C ASN A 137 -10.09 23.42 -10.30
N SER A 138 -9.40 22.73 -11.20
CA SER A 138 -9.40 23.08 -12.64
C SER A 138 -9.51 21.86 -13.53
N ARG A 139 -10.72 21.64 -14.05
CA ARG A 139 -10.99 20.57 -15.02
C ARG A 139 -10.04 20.64 -16.25
N LYS A 140 -9.72 21.85 -16.73
CA LYS A 140 -8.81 22.02 -17.86
C LYS A 140 -7.39 21.53 -17.56
N ILE A 141 -6.90 21.79 -16.33
CA ILE A 141 -5.56 21.33 -15.91
C ILE A 141 -5.60 19.81 -15.72
N LEU A 142 -6.69 19.27 -15.16
CA LEU A 142 -6.86 17.82 -14.98
C LEU A 142 -6.86 17.09 -16.33
N GLU A 143 -7.64 17.57 -17.30
CA GLU A 143 -7.72 16.98 -18.65
C GLU A 143 -6.37 17.12 -19.42
N ALA A 144 -5.60 18.17 -19.17
CA ALA A 144 -4.27 18.33 -19.75
C ALA A 144 -3.21 17.42 -19.09
N ALA A 145 -3.34 17.16 -17.80
CA ALA A 145 -2.44 16.29 -17.05
C ALA A 145 -2.72 14.79 -17.27
N PHE A 146 -3.98 14.43 -17.52
CA PHE A 146 -4.45 13.07 -17.75
C PHE A 146 -5.32 13.04 -19.01
N PRO A 147 -4.73 13.09 -20.20
CA PRO A 147 -5.49 12.98 -21.45
C PRO A 147 -6.19 11.62 -21.54
N PRO A 148 -7.39 11.56 -22.16
CA PRO A 148 -8.18 10.35 -22.30
C PRO A 148 -7.48 9.26 -23.12
#